data_6208f006a681e56b52e848d5b15d5c26
#
_entry.id   6208f006a681e56b52e848d5b15d5c26
#
_cell.length_a   1.000
_cell.length_b   1.000
_cell.length_c   1.000
_cell.angle_alpha   90.00
_cell.angle_beta   90.00
_cell.angle_gamma   90.00
#
_symmetry.space_group_name_H-M   'P 1'
#
loop_
_entity.id
_entity.type
_entity.pdbx_description
1 polymer ?
#
loop_
_entity_poly.entity_id
_entity_poly.type
_entity_poly.pdbx_seq_one_letter_code
_entity_poly.pdbx_strand_id
1 'polypeptide(L)'
;MNWRFWKSWFSTPQAKEELSSGGEESSVTNNNDGSIISTNNDELVVENSSAVIPTVYIAENLLERTRVLLASFAENSRSEGVVYWFGFEFGEAAVVTTLVVPAADTSWGCIRTTPQANAQALSAIVGTPLILLGQAHSHPGAGVKHSETDDRETFASFDGAISVVVPHFGREEINLETCGIHRHTGGAFQYIEPSEISDHICILPSEADFRKKKQAKVNSKKIADAEI
;
A
#
# COMPACT_ATOMS: atom_id res chain seq x y z
N MET A 1 -19.55 4.30 8.84
CA MET A 1 -18.35 4.88 8.21
C MET A 1 -17.59 5.62 9.29
N ASN A 2 -16.50 5.02 9.78
CA ASN A 2 -15.87 5.45 11.02
C ASN A 2 -14.72 6.45 10.73
N TRP A 3 -15.01 7.76 10.77
CA TRP A 3 -14.09 8.88 10.55
C TRP A 3 -13.06 9.08 11.68
N ARG A 4 -12.92 8.13 12.61
CA ARG A 4 -12.12 8.34 13.85
C ARG A 4 -10.62 8.08 13.69
N PHE A 5 -10.17 7.38 12.66
CA PHE A 5 -8.77 6.98 12.52
C PHE A 5 -7.83 8.11 12.03
N TRP A 6 -8.35 9.10 11.30
CA TRP A 6 -7.53 10.17 10.71
C TRP A 6 -7.09 11.29 11.66
N LYS A 7 -7.75 11.44 12.82
CA LYS A 7 -7.41 12.53 13.75
C LYS A 7 -6.16 12.27 14.61
N SER A 8 -5.65 11.05 14.67
CA SER A 8 -4.53 10.74 15.56
C SER A 8 -3.15 11.06 14.95
N TRP A 9 -3.06 11.17 13.61
CA TRP A 9 -1.78 11.38 12.90
C TRP A 9 -1.37 12.85 12.74
N PHE A 10 -2.28 13.79 12.94
CA PHE A 10 -2.00 15.23 12.77
C PHE A 10 -1.98 16.02 14.09
N SER A 11 -1.98 15.35 15.23
CA SER A 11 -1.78 16.05 16.52
C SER A 11 -0.29 16.22 16.79
N THR A 12 0.26 17.31 16.30
CA THR A 12 1.55 17.84 16.78
C THR A 12 1.42 18.14 18.28
N PRO A 13 2.39 17.73 19.12
CA PRO A 13 2.42 18.18 20.51
C PRO A 13 2.77 19.65 20.50
N GLN A 14 1.81 20.53 20.79
CA GLN A 14 2.11 21.88 21.19
C GLN A 14 2.81 21.83 22.55
N ALA A 15 4.03 22.34 22.61
CA ALA A 15 4.72 22.63 23.84
C ALA A 15 3.84 23.53 24.71
N LYS A 16 3.42 23.04 25.86
CA LYS A 16 2.82 23.85 26.91
C LYS A 16 3.95 24.48 27.72
N GLU A 17 4.06 25.79 27.62
CA GLU A 17 4.76 26.62 28.62
C GLU A 17 4.12 26.42 29.97
N GLU A 18 4.94 26.09 30.96
CA GLU A 18 4.58 26.08 32.37
C GLU A 18 4.42 27.51 32.88
N LEU A 19 3.28 27.81 33.47
CA LEU A 19 3.11 28.90 34.40
C LEU A 19 2.64 28.33 35.72
N SER A 20 3.53 28.42 36.71
CA SER A 20 3.34 28.09 38.08
C SER A 20 2.38 29.08 38.76
N SER A 21 1.46 28.59 39.56
CA SER A 21 1.19 29.21 40.88
C SER A 21 0.11 28.46 41.66
N GLY A 22 0.44 28.17 42.94
CA GLY A 22 -0.46 28.38 44.03
C GLY A 22 -1.34 27.20 44.49
N GLY A 23 -0.96 26.64 45.61
CA GLY A 23 -1.52 25.62 46.42
C GLY A 23 -3.00 25.77 46.84
N GLU A 24 -3.50 24.65 47.33
CA GLU A 24 -4.27 24.59 48.59
C GLU A 24 -4.49 23.12 48.97
N GLU A 25 -4.12 22.81 50.19
CA GLU A 25 -4.41 21.57 50.93
C GLU A 25 -5.89 21.48 51.24
N SER A 26 -6.50 20.28 51.17
CA SER A 26 -7.62 19.92 52.03
C SER A 26 -7.70 18.43 52.24
N SER A 27 -7.43 18.11 53.41
CA SER A 27 -7.78 17.07 54.43
C SER A 27 -8.69 15.92 54.05
N VAL A 28 -8.16 14.75 54.40
CA VAL A 28 -8.78 13.44 54.53
C VAL A 28 -9.85 13.45 55.62
N THR A 29 -11.01 12.87 55.34
CA THR A 29 -11.87 12.28 56.36
C THR A 29 -12.32 10.88 55.93
N ASN A 30 -11.90 9.89 56.73
CA ASN A 30 -12.41 8.53 56.73
C ASN A 30 -13.84 8.49 57.23
N ASN A 31 -14.74 7.82 56.54
CA ASN A 31 -15.93 7.23 57.15
C ASN A 31 -16.08 5.78 56.65
N ASN A 32 -15.94 4.87 57.61
CA ASN A 32 -16.37 3.48 57.56
C ASN A 32 -17.90 3.43 57.45
N ASP A 33 -18.39 2.79 56.44
CA ASP A 33 -19.61 2.03 56.56
C ASP A 33 -19.62 0.85 55.57
N GLY A 34 -19.80 -0.33 56.11
CA GLY A 34 -19.73 -1.57 55.38
C GLY A 34 -21.04 -1.85 54.63
N SER A 35 -20.98 -1.83 53.33
CA SER A 35 -21.94 -2.57 52.50
C SER A 35 -21.18 -3.38 51.45
N ILE A 36 -21.37 -4.69 51.56
CA ILE A 36 -20.87 -5.65 50.61
C ILE A 36 -21.69 -5.48 49.32
N ILE A 37 -21.11 -4.83 48.30
CA ILE A 37 -21.63 -4.86 46.93
C ILE A 37 -20.95 -6.02 46.26
N SER A 38 -21.71 -7.10 46.02
CA SER A 38 -21.33 -8.18 45.12
C SER A 38 -21.25 -7.61 43.70
N THR A 39 -20.05 -7.30 43.24
CA THR A 39 -19.81 -7.02 41.82
C THR A 39 -19.73 -8.36 41.09
N ASN A 40 -20.76 -8.68 40.36
CA ASN A 40 -20.67 -9.70 39.31
C ASN A 40 -19.56 -9.27 38.38
N ASN A 41 -18.47 -10.05 38.32
CA ASN A 41 -17.44 -9.96 37.31
C ASN A 41 -18.06 -10.40 35.97
N ASP A 42 -18.72 -9.49 35.30
CA ASP A 42 -18.87 -9.58 33.85
C ASP A 42 -17.47 -9.34 33.28
N GLU A 43 -16.78 -10.45 33.08
CA GLU A 43 -15.55 -10.50 32.29
C GLU A 43 -15.91 -9.99 30.89
N LEU A 44 -15.51 -8.74 30.60
CA LEU A 44 -15.56 -8.21 29.26
C LEU A 44 -14.63 -9.10 28.41
N VAL A 45 -15.23 -10.10 27.79
CA VAL A 45 -14.58 -10.83 26.71
C VAL A 45 -14.37 -9.80 25.60
N VAL A 46 -13.19 -9.18 25.59
CA VAL A 46 -12.72 -8.44 24.42
C VAL A 46 -12.54 -9.51 23.35
N GLU A 47 -13.59 -9.74 22.56
CA GLU A 47 -13.42 -10.44 21.29
C GLU A 47 -12.32 -9.69 20.53
N ASN A 48 -11.13 -10.28 20.47
CA ASN A 48 -10.10 -9.90 19.53
C ASN A 48 -10.68 -10.16 18.15
N SER A 49 -11.46 -9.23 17.64
CA SER A 49 -11.82 -9.15 16.26
C SER A 49 -10.49 -8.95 15.52
N SER A 50 -9.89 -10.05 15.08
CA SER A 50 -8.81 -10.02 14.11
C SER A 50 -9.32 -9.16 12.94
N ALA A 51 -8.79 -7.95 12.81
CA ALA A 51 -9.19 -7.07 11.74
C ALA A 51 -8.96 -7.82 10.42
N VAL A 52 -10.01 -8.02 9.66
CA VAL A 52 -9.92 -8.69 8.36
C VAL A 52 -9.05 -7.80 7.47
N ILE A 53 -7.95 -8.36 6.98
CA ILE A 53 -7.06 -7.67 6.06
C ILE A 53 -7.70 -7.73 4.66
N PRO A 54 -8.04 -6.59 4.03
CA PRO A 54 -8.77 -6.60 2.77
C PRO A 54 -7.90 -7.11 1.62
N THR A 55 -8.49 -7.88 0.69
CA THR A 55 -7.87 -8.20 -0.60
C THR A 55 -7.74 -6.93 -1.44
N VAL A 56 -6.55 -6.70 -2.01
CA VAL A 56 -6.30 -5.54 -2.87
C VAL A 56 -6.66 -5.87 -4.32
N TYR A 57 -7.49 -5.06 -4.93
CA TYR A 57 -7.88 -5.14 -6.34
C TYR A 57 -7.23 -4.01 -7.13
N ILE A 58 -6.58 -4.33 -8.23
CA ILE A 58 -5.98 -3.34 -9.13
C ILE A 58 -6.40 -3.62 -10.58
N ALA A 59 -6.83 -2.60 -11.29
CA ALA A 59 -7.14 -2.75 -12.71
C ALA A 59 -5.87 -2.97 -13.53
N GLU A 60 -5.95 -3.84 -14.55
CA GLU A 60 -4.83 -4.21 -15.43
C GLU A 60 -4.10 -2.99 -16.01
N ASN A 61 -4.84 -1.96 -16.45
CA ASN A 61 -4.25 -0.72 -16.97
C ASN A 61 -3.50 0.09 -15.90
N LEU A 62 -3.91 0.04 -14.63
CA LEU A 62 -3.17 0.68 -13.54
C LEU A 62 -1.92 -0.13 -13.17
N LEU A 63 -2.00 -1.45 -13.22
CA LEU A 63 -0.86 -2.31 -13.00
C LEU A 63 0.19 -2.09 -14.10
N GLU A 64 -0.22 -2.05 -15.38
CA GLU A 64 0.65 -1.73 -16.51
C GLU A 64 1.22 -0.31 -16.37
N ARG A 65 0.41 0.66 -15.94
CA ARG A 65 0.91 2.02 -15.69
C ARG A 65 1.95 2.05 -14.56
N THR A 66 1.75 1.25 -13.49
CA THR A 66 2.76 1.07 -12.44
C THR A 66 4.07 0.58 -13.04
N ARG A 67 4.03 -0.45 -13.88
CA ARG A 67 5.20 -0.98 -14.59
C ARG A 67 5.94 0.09 -15.38
N VAL A 68 5.22 0.83 -16.21
CA VAL A 68 5.80 1.91 -17.04
C VAL A 68 6.48 2.98 -16.19
N LEU A 69 5.86 3.35 -15.07
CA LEU A 69 6.44 4.33 -14.14
C LEU A 69 7.72 3.78 -13.50
N LEU A 70 7.74 2.52 -13.05
CA LEU A 70 8.93 1.87 -12.49
C LEU A 70 10.06 1.77 -13.53
N ALA A 71 9.74 1.32 -14.75
CA ALA A 71 10.73 1.22 -15.84
C ALA A 71 11.37 2.57 -16.19
N SER A 72 10.63 3.66 -16.08
CA SER A 72 11.15 5.00 -16.40
C SER A 72 12.29 5.46 -15.48
N PHE A 73 12.37 4.96 -14.26
CA PHE A 73 13.50 5.23 -13.37
C PHE A 73 14.77 4.56 -13.90
N ALA A 74 14.65 3.32 -14.40
CA ALA A 74 15.79 2.60 -14.95
C ALA A 74 16.28 3.17 -16.28
N GLU A 75 15.40 3.69 -17.11
CA GLU A 75 15.74 4.33 -18.38
C GLU A 75 16.55 5.61 -18.17
N ASN A 76 16.17 6.42 -17.18
CA ASN A 76 16.79 7.70 -16.92
C ASN A 76 18.08 7.59 -16.09
N SER A 77 18.14 6.69 -15.11
CA SER A 77 19.23 6.65 -14.13
C SER A 77 19.74 5.26 -13.77
N ARG A 78 19.20 4.19 -14.37
CA ARG A 78 19.46 2.80 -14.00
C ARG A 78 19.23 2.55 -12.52
N SER A 79 18.21 3.17 -11.97
CA SER A 79 17.86 3.09 -10.55
C SER A 79 16.54 2.37 -10.33
N GLU A 80 16.35 1.90 -9.11
CA GLU A 80 15.06 1.41 -8.65
C GLU A 80 14.03 2.54 -8.64
N GLY A 81 12.76 2.19 -8.78
CA GLY A 81 11.64 3.11 -8.75
C GLY A 81 10.60 2.69 -7.70
N VAL A 82 9.78 3.65 -7.26
CA VAL A 82 8.65 3.41 -6.36
C VAL A 82 7.40 4.13 -6.84
N VAL A 83 6.25 3.47 -6.67
CA VAL A 83 4.93 4.01 -6.97
C VAL A 83 4.01 3.68 -5.80
N TYR A 84 3.36 4.70 -5.24
CA TYR A 84 2.37 4.53 -4.19
C TYR A 84 0.99 4.28 -4.78
N TRP A 85 0.25 3.36 -4.15
CA TRP A 85 -1.08 2.96 -4.54
C TRP A 85 -2.11 3.54 -3.57
N PHE A 86 -2.99 4.37 -4.09
CA PHE A 86 -4.10 4.94 -3.33
C PHE A 86 -5.43 4.44 -3.88
N GLY A 87 -6.43 4.41 -3.01
CA GLY A 87 -7.74 3.91 -3.39
C GLY A 87 -8.73 3.94 -2.24
N PHE A 88 -9.66 3.00 -2.26
CA PHE A 88 -10.75 2.89 -1.29
C PHE A 88 -10.76 1.52 -0.65
N GLU A 89 -11.25 1.45 0.58
CA GLU A 89 -11.60 0.19 1.25
C GLU A 89 -13.10 0.06 1.42
N PHE A 90 -13.63 -1.14 1.13
CA PHE A 90 -15.02 -1.51 1.28
C PHE A 90 -15.12 -2.91 1.88
N GLY A 91 -15.31 -3.01 3.20
CA GLY A 91 -15.33 -4.29 3.90
C GLY A 91 -14.01 -5.05 3.71
N GLU A 92 -14.07 -6.18 3.05
CA GLU A 92 -12.92 -7.07 2.78
C GLU A 92 -12.21 -6.77 1.45
N ALA A 93 -12.55 -5.68 0.78
CA ALA A 93 -11.94 -5.27 -0.48
C ALA A 93 -11.28 -3.90 -0.39
N ALA A 94 -10.09 -3.77 -0.97
CA ALA A 94 -9.39 -2.51 -1.20
C ALA A 94 -9.16 -2.34 -2.71
N VAL A 95 -9.56 -1.21 -3.30
CA VAL A 95 -9.48 -1.00 -4.75
C VAL A 95 -8.53 0.13 -5.06
N VAL A 96 -7.45 -0.16 -5.79
CA VAL A 96 -6.47 0.82 -6.26
C VAL A 96 -7.09 1.64 -7.39
N THR A 97 -7.07 2.96 -7.26
CA THR A 97 -7.62 3.89 -8.26
C THR A 97 -6.65 4.98 -8.69
N THR A 98 -5.62 5.23 -7.91
CA THR A 98 -4.69 6.35 -8.11
C THR A 98 -3.26 5.93 -7.83
N LEU A 99 -2.37 6.30 -8.75
CA LEU A 99 -0.93 6.09 -8.63
C LEU A 99 -0.25 7.41 -8.34
N VAL A 100 0.64 7.42 -7.36
CA VAL A 100 1.47 8.59 -7.04
C VAL A 100 2.94 8.19 -7.03
N VAL A 101 3.76 8.91 -7.79
CA VAL A 101 5.21 8.74 -7.79
C VAL A 101 5.80 9.78 -6.84
N PRO A 102 6.36 9.38 -5.69
CA PRO A 102 7.00 10.32 -4.79
C PRO A 102 8.35 10.79 -5.34
N ALA A 103 8.80 11.97 -4.90
CA ALA A 103 10.20 12.31 -5.06
C ALA A 103 11.04 11.35 -4.21
N ALA A 104 12.08 10.77 -4.80
CA ALA A 104 12.92 9.80 -4.12
C ALA A 104 14.38 9.93 -4.55
N ASP A 105 15.28 9.69 -3.61
CA ASP A 105 16.69 9.46 -3.90
C ASP A 105 16.83 7.99 -4.32
N THR A 106 17.24 7.78 -5.56
CA THR A 106 17.27 6.46 -6.17
C THR A 106 18.66 6.09 -6.66
N SER A 107 19.03 4.83 -6.52
CA SER A 107 20.28 4.28 -7.04
C SER A 107 20.05 2.89 -7.60
N TRP A 108 21.10 2.22 -8.05
CA TRP A 108 21.01 0.90 -8.65
C TRP A 108 20.36 -0.19 -7.77
N GLY A 109 20.41 -0.08 -6.48
CA GLY A 109 19.85 -1.09 -5.56
C GLY A 109 19.35 -0.45 -4.27
N CYS A 110 18.87 0.79 -4.35
CA CYS A 110 18.31 1.46 -3.19
C CYS A 110 17.37 2.59 -3.61
N ILE A 111 16.25 2.67 -2.93
CA ILE A 111 15.29 3.75 -3.05
C ILE A 111 14.97 4.31 -1.67
N ARG A 112 15.00 5.63 -1.55
CA ARG A 112 14.68 6.34 -0.30
C ARG A 112 13.78 7.52 -0.57
N THR A 113 12.72 7.62 0.21
CA THR A 113 11.85 8.78 0.23
C THR A 113 12.08 9.58 1.52
N THR A 114 11.96 10.89 1.43
CA THR A 114 12.05 11.77 2.60
C THR A 114 10.67 11.97 3.21
N PRO A 115 10.57 12.35 4.50
CA PRO A 115 9.29 12.73 5.09
C PRO A 115 8.55 13.83 4.32
N GLN A 116 9.31 14.78 3.74
CA GLN A 116 8.75 15.86 2.91
C GLN A 116 8.17 15.32 1.60
N ALA A 117 8.87 14.41 0.93
CA ALA A 117 8.40 13.78 -0.29
C ALA A 117 7.14 12.95 -0.04
N ASN A 118 7.09 12.21 1.08
CA ASN A 118 5.92 11.46 1.50
C ASN A 118 4.73 12.37 1.82
N ALA A 119 4.96 13.48 2.54
CA ALA A 119 3.93 14.48 2.80
C ALA A 119 3.40 15.11 1.50
N GLN A 120 4.29 15.38 0.53
CA GLN A 120 3.89 15.88 -0.80
C GLN A 120 3.06 14.84 -1.56
N ALA A 121 3.44 13.56 -1.53
CA ALA A 121 2.66 12.48 -2.14
C ALA A 121 1.26 12.38 -1.52
N LEU A 122 1.17 12.46 -0.18
CA LEU A 122 -0.12 12.48 0.52
C LEU A 122 -0.96 13.72 0.17
N SER A 123 -0.32 14.88 -0.11
CA SER A 123 -1.05 16.10 -0.48
C SER A 123 -1.84 15.93 -1.79
N ALA A 124 -1.44 15.02 -2.67
CA ALA A 124 -2.15 14.73 -3.92
C ALA A 124 -3.57 14.18 -3.72
N ILE A 125 -3.86 13.64 -2.54
CA ILE A 125 -5.16 13.04 -2.21
C ILE A 125 -5.94 13.83 -1.15
N VAL A 126 -5.40 14.94 -0.67
CA VAL A 126 -6.08 15.80 0.33
C VAL A 126 -7.41 16.28 -0.23
N GLY A 127 -8.48 16.14 0.56
CA GLY A 127 -9.85 16.48 0.16
C GLY A 127 -10.56 15.41 -0.67
N THR A 128 -9.91 14.28 -0.92
CA THR A 128 -10.53 13.09 -1.52
C THR A 128 -10.78 12.01 -0.46
N PRO A 129 -11.64 11.02 -0.71
CA PRO A 129 -11.82 9.87 0.18
C PRO A 129 -10.76 8.78 0.00
N LEU A 130 -9.69 9.04 -0.77
CA LEU A 130 -8.64 8.05 -1.03
C LEU A 130 -7.74 7.86 0.19
N ILE A 131 -7.29 6.63 0.37
CA ILE A 131 -6.30 6.25 1.38
C ILE A 131 -5.11 5.57 0.72
N LEU A 132 -3.96 5.57 1.39
CA LEU A 132 -2.81 4.76 0.98
C LEU A 132 -3.15 3.28 1.20
N LEU A 133 -2.98 2.44 0.20
CA LEU A 133 -3.23 0.99 0.26
C LEU A 133 -1.93 0.17 0.26
N GLY A 134 -0.88 0.74 -0.32
CA GLY A 134 0.41 0.07 -0.45
C GLY A 134 1.32 0.75 -1.45
N GLN A 135 2.31 0.01 -1.91
CA GLN A 135 3.28 0.48 -2.90
C GLN A 135 3.77 -0.63 -3.81
N ALA A 136 4.32 -0.25 -4.95
CA ALA A 136 5.18 -1.11 -5.76
C ALA A 136 6.55 -0.48 -5.90
N HIS A 137 7.62 -1.28 -5.83
CA HIS A 137 8.96 -0.84 -6.17
C HIS A 137 9.66 -1.87 -7.06
N SER A 138 10.72 -1.47 -7.72
CA SER A 138 11.42 -2.34 -8.66
C SER A 138 12.80 -2.73 -8.16
N HIS A 139 13.18 -3.99 -8.38
CA HIS A 139 14.54 -4.49 -8.18
C HIS A 139 15.30 -4.62 -9.51
N PRO A 140 16.64 -4.52 -9.50
CA PRO A 140 17.45 -4.59 -10.72
C PRO A 140 17.52 -6.00 -11.33
N GLY A 141 17.39 -7.03 -10.52
CA GLY A 141 17.46 -8.43 -10.91
C GLY A 141 16.16 -9.20 -10.70
N ALA A 142 16.27 -10.53 -10.71
CA ALA A 142 15.14 -11.44 -10.51
C ALA A 142 14.76 -11.61 -9.02
N GLY A 143 15.58 -11.14 -8.08
CA GLY A 143 15.28 -11.23 -6.65
C GLY A 143 14.12 -10.32 -6.28
N VAL A 144 13.07 -10.90 -5.67
CA VAL A 144 11.81 -10.17 -5.38
C VAL A 144 11.44 -10.17 -3.90
N LYS A 145 12.30 -10.72 -3.04
CA LYS A 145 12.12 -10.60 -1.59
C LYS A 145 12.59 -9.23 -1.13
N HIS A 146 11.92 -8.67 -0.14
CA HIS A 146 12.40 -7.48 0.54
C HIS A 146 13.79 -7.68 1.08
N SER A 147 14.63 -6.68 0.95
CA SER A 147 15.85 -6.52 1.72
C SER A 147 15.54 -5.90 3.08
N GLU A 148 16.50 -5.95 4.02
CA GLU A 148 16.37 -5.23 5.30
C GLU A 148 16.16 -3.71 5.10
N THR A 149 16.67 -3.17 3.98
CA THR A 149 16.49 -1.78 3.63
C THR A 149 15.06 -1.53 3.17
N ASP A 150 14.48 -2.41 2.37
CA ASP A 150 13.09 -2.29 1.92
C ASP A 150 12.14 -2.33 3.13
N ASP A 151 12.34 -3.26 4.07
CA ASP A 151 11.52 -3.35 5.28
C ASP A 151 11.58 -2.08 6.13
N ARG A 152 12.74 -1.45 6.21
CA ARG A 152 12.96 -0.25 7.02
C ARG A 152 12.50 1.04 6.33
N GLU A 153 12.70 1.16 5.01
CA GLU A 153 12.49 2.40 4.26
C GLU A 153 11.13 2.46 3.55
N THR A 154 10.36 1.36 3.55
CA THR A 154 9.03 1.33 2.96
C THR A 154 8.08 2.29 3.66
N PHE A 155 7.52 3.26 2.91
CA PHE A 155 6.61 4.25 3.46
C PHE A 155 5.26 3.66 3.86
N ALA A 156 4.70 2.77 3.05
CA ALA A 156 3.43 2.08 3.34
C ALA A 156 3.64 0.93 4.33
N SER A 157 4.04 1.22 5.57
CA SER A 157 4.35 0.25 6.63
C SER A 157 3.32 0.28 7.77
N PHE A 158 2.08 -0.04 7.47
CA PHE A 158 0.97 -0.17 8.42
C PHE A 158 0.24 -1.49 8.19
N ASP A 159 -0.41 -2.02 9.23
CA ASP A 159 -1.10 -3.31 9.11
C ASP A 159 -2.16 -3.29 8.01
N GLY A 160 -2.06 -4.26 7.12
CA GLY A 160 -2.85 -4.35 5.91
C GLY A 160 -2.22 -3.75 4.66
N ALA A 161 -1.13 -2.98 4.75
CA ALA A 161 -0.46 -2.46 3.57
C ALA A 161 0.14 -3.57 2.71
N ILE A 162 0.05 -3.41 1.38
CA ILE A 162 0.69 -4.32 0.42
C ILE A 162 1.94 -3.68 -0.17
N SER A 163 3.01 -4.45 -0.34
CA SER A 163 4.20 -4.05 -1.06
C SER A 163 4.51 -5.06 -2.15
N VAL A 164 4.63 -4.57 -3.39
CA VAL A 164 4.91 -5.39 -4.58
C VAL A 164 6.29 -5.10 -5.10
N VAL A 165 7.17 -6.12 -5.11
CA VAL A 165 8.51 -6.02 -5.69
C VAL A 165 8.49 -6.52 -7.11
N VAL A 166 8.77 -5.64 -8.07
CA VAL A 166 8.76 -5.93 -9.50
C VAL A 166 10.20 -6.20 -9.97
N PRO A 167 10.51 -7.38 -10.53
CA PRO A 167 11.85 -7.71 -10.99
C PRO A 167 12.27 -6.90 -12.22
N HIS A 168 13.57 -6.94 -12.53
CA HIS A 168 14.16 -6.41 -13.76
C HIS A 168 13.81 -4.95 -14.07
N PHE A 169 13.71 -4.11 -13.01
CA PHE A 169 13.30 -2.70 -13.10
C PHE A 169 11.91 -2.48 -13.73
N GLY A 170 11.03 -3.48 -13.74
CA GLY A 170 9.74 -3.39 -14.42
C GLY A 170 9.83 -3.30 -15.95
N ARG A 171 10.91 -3.76 -16.58
CA ARG A 171 11.07 -3.74 -18.04
C ARG A 171 10.17 -4.77 -18.74
N GLU A 172 9.81 -5.83 -18.05
CA GLU A 172 8.94 -6.88 -18.53
C GLU A 172 7.51 -6.66 -18.05
N GLU A 173 6.54 -7.30 -18.71
CA GLU A 173 5.16 -7.30 -18.26
C GLU A 173 5.04 -7.84 -16.82
N ILE A 174 4.25 -7.18 -15.99
CA ILE A 174 4.05 -7.62 -14.61
C ILE A 174 3.18 -8.89 -14.60
N ASN A 175 3.77 -9.97 -14.09
CA ASN A 175 3.04 -11.15 -13.66
C ASN A 175 3.19 -11.28 -12.15
N LEU A 176 2.08 -11.28 -11.40
CA LEU A 176 2.11 -11.36 -9.95
C LEU A 176 2.83 -12.61 -9.43
N GLU A 177 2.81 -13.73 -10.18
CA GLU A 177 3.52 -14.95 -9.81
C GLU A 177 5.06 -14.80 -9.85
N THR A 178 5.57 -13.85 -10.63
CA THR A 178 7.00 -13.54 -10.74
C THR A 178 7.43 -12.34 -9.91
N CYS A 179 6.47 -11.64 -9.31
CA CYS A 179 6.72 -10.54 -8.38
C CYS A 179 6.83 -11.03 -6.94
N GLY A 180 7.49 -10.25 -6.09
CA GLY A 180 7.43 -10.44 -4.64
C GLY A 180 6.22 -9.72 -4.08
N ILE A 181 5.29 -10.44 -3.51
CA ILE A 181 4.14 -9.86 -2.82
C ILE A 181 4.42 -9.94 -1.32
N HIS A 182 4.33 -8.80 -0.65
CA HIS A 182 4.54 -8.70 0.79
C HIS A 182 3.34 -8.01 1.43
N ARG A 183 2.93 -8.51 2.59
CA ARG A 183 1.84 -7.93 3.37
C ARG A 183 2.37 -7.50 4.73
N HIS A 184 2.12 -6.27 5.12
CA HIS A 184 2.48 -5.80 6.45
C HIS A 184 1.45 -6.28 7.46
N THR A 185 1.90 -7.06 8.44
CA THR A 185 1.05 -7.59 9.52
C THR A 185 1.88 -7.75 10.80
N GLY A 186 1.30 -7.32 11.94
CA GLY A 186 1.97 -7.47 13.23
C GLY A 186 3.31 -6.71 13.32
N GLY A 187 3.43 -5.58 12.61
CA GLY A 187 4.61 -4.72 12.66
C GLY A 187 5.75 -5.10 11.70
N ALA A 188 5.55 -6.07 10.79
CA ALA A 188 6.55 -6.49 9.83
C ALA A 188 5.94 -6.91 8.48
N PHE A 189 6.71 -6.84 7.40
CA PHE A 189 6.32 -7.41 6.12
C PHE A 189 6.48 -8.92 6.11
N GLN A 190 5.44 -9.62 5.71
CA GLN A 190 5.40 -11.05 5.49
C GLN A 190 5.38 -11.31 3.98
N TYR A 191 6.30 -12.14 3.49
CA TYR A 191 6.27 -12.61 2.10
C TYR A 191 5.08 -13.54 1.89
N ILE A 192 4.32 -13.30 0.83
CA ILE A 192 3.17 -14.11 0.45
C ILE A 192 3.63 -15.15 -0.57
N GLU A 193 3.39 -16.42 -0.26
CA GLU A 193 3.71 -17.50 -1.18
C GLU A 193 2.85 -17.46 -2.45
N PRO A 194 3.37 -17.89 -3.60
CA PRO A 194 2.64 -17.80 -4.87
C PRO A 194 1.24 -18.42 -4.86
N SER A 195 1.02 -19.47 -4.08
CA SER A 195 -0.28 -20.13 -3.92
C SER A 195 -1.33 -19.30 -3.19
N GLU A 196 -0.91 -18.28 -2.44
CA GLU A 196 -1.77 -17.45 -1.60
C GLU A 196 -1.99 -16.03 -2.19
N ILE A 197 -1.29 -15.70 -3.28
CA ILE A 197 -1.33 -14.35 -3.87
C ILE A 197 -2.77 -13.88 -4.15
N SER A 198 -3.64 -14.77 -4.66
CA SER A 198 -5.03 -14.43 -4.99
C SER A 198 -5.86 -13.98 -3.80
N ASP A 199 -5.50 -14.38 -2.59
CA ASP A 199 -6.19 -13.98 -1.36
C ASP A 199 -5.78 -12.57 -0.92
N HIS A 200 -4.65 -12.08 -1.43
CA HIS A 200 -4.07 -10.79 -1.05
C HIS A 200 -4.17 -9.71 -2.12
N ILE A 201 -4.05 -10.09 -3.41
CA ILE A 201 -4.12 -9.16 -4.54
C ILE A 201 -4.72 -9.84 -5.77
N CYS A 202 -5.66 -9.13 -6.44
CA CYS A 202 -6.32 -9.57 -7.66
C CYS A 202 -6.23 -8.52 -8.74
N ILE A 203 -5.98 -8.96 -9.99
CA ILE A 203 -6.03 -8.09 -11.17
C ILE A 203 -7.44 -8.09 -11.74
N LEU A 204 -8.01 -6.88 -11.91
CA LEU A 204 -9.29 -6.68 -12.58
C LEU A 204 -9.07 -6.37 -14.06
N PRO A 205 -9.82 -6.97 -14.99
CA PRO A 205 -9.72 -6.61 -16.40
C PRO A 205 -10.13 -5.15 -16.59
N SER A 206 -9.35 -4.39 -17.36
CA SER A 206 -9.59 -2.97 -17.64
C SER A 206 -10.64 -2.77 -18.72
N GLU A 207 -10.74 -3.72 -19.66
CA GLU A 207 -11.65 -3.67 -20.80
C GLU A 207 -12.02 -5.08 -21.28
N ALA A 208 -13.17 -5.18 -21.95
CA ALA A 208 -13.58 -6.35 -22.67
C ALA A 208 -14.15 -5.93 -24.02
N ASP A 209 -13.52 -6.33 -25.12
CA ASP A 209 -13.96 -5.98 -26.47
C ASP A 209 -14.57 -7.20 -27.18
N PHE A 210 -15.89 -7.21 -27.26
CA PHE A 210 -16.66 -8.25 -27.94
C PHE A 210 -16.96 -7.94 -29.42
N ARG A 211 -16.39 -6.86 -29.99
CA ARG A 211 -16.56 -6.55 -31.40
C ARG A 211 -15.91 -7.63 -32.24
N LYS A 212 -16.61 -8.10 -33.29
CA LYS A 212 -16.02 -9.02 -34.26
C LYS A 212 -14.83 -8.34 -34.94
N LYS A 213 -13.62 -8.84 -34.72
CA LYS A 213 -12.44 -8.39 -35.44
C LYS A 213 -12.69 -8.70 -36.93
N LYS A 214 -12.74 -7.68 -37.82
CA LYS A 214 -12.74 -7.90 -39.24
C LYS A 214 -11.45 -8.64 -39.55
N GLN A 215 -11.55 -9.89 -40.01
CA GLN A 215 -10.37 -10.62 -40.51
C GLN A 215 -9.75 -9.75 -41.58
N ALA A 216 -8.50 -9.32 -41.37
CA ALA A 216 -7.71 -8.69 -42.41
C ALA A 216 -7.65 -9.70 -43.53
N LYS A 217 -8.25 -9.39 -44.70
CA LYS A 217 -8.07 -10.18 -45.89
C LYS A 217 -6.58 -10.14 -46.19
N VAL A 218 -5.87 -11.20 -45.85
CA VAL A 218 -4.51 -11.41 -46.31
C VAL A 218 -4.64 -11.52 -47.83
N ASN A 219 -4.22 -10.46 -48.53
CA ASN A 219 -4.10 -10.49 -49.98
C ASN A 219 -2.99 -11.47 -50.37
N SER A 220 -3.36 -12.74 -50.52
CA SER A 220 -2.50 -13.82 -51.04
C SER A 220 -2.17 -13.68 -52.53
N LYS A 221 -2.25 -12.47 -53.09
CA LYS A 221 -2.06 -12.20 -54.53
C LYS A 221 -0.69 -11.62 -54.88
N LYS A 222 0.33 -11.77 -54.04
CA LYS A 222 1.69 -11.22 -54.31
C LYS A 222 2.84 -12.23 -54.23
N ILE A 223 2.57 -13.53 -54.32
CA ILE A 223 3.65 -14.57 -54.32
C ILE A 223 3.70 -15.35 -55.67
N ALA A 224 2.88 -15.02 -56.65
CA ALA A 224 2.85 -15.76 -57.91
C ALA A 224 3.67 -15.14 -59.05
N ASP A 225 4.30 -13.96 -58.88
CA ASP A 225 5.01 -13.27 -59.98
C ASP A 225 6.52 -13.09 -59.75
N ALA A 226 7.15 -13.97 -58.93
CA ALA A 226 8.60 -13.91 -58.71
C ALA A 226 9.36 -15.19 -59.13
N GLU A 227 8.77 -16.01 -59.97
CA GLU A 227 9.48 -17.13 -60.63
C GLU A 227 9.21 -17.09 -62.16
N ILE A 228 9.95 -16.22 -62.89
CA ILE A 228 10.36 -16.41 -64.27
C ILE A 228 11.74 -15.76 -64.40
#